data_fb9e8e661efd18c76f86c184f18f0039
#
_entry.id   fb9e8e661efd18c76f86c184f18f0039
#
_cell.length_a   1.000
_cell.length_b   1.000
_cell.length_c   1.000
_cell.angle_alpha   90.00
_cell.angle_beta   90.00
_cell.angle_gamma   90.00
#
_symmetry.space_group_name_H-M   'P 1'
#
loop_
_entity.id
_entity.type
_entity.pdbx_description
1 polymer ?
#
loop_
_entity_poly.entity_id
_entity_poly.type
_entity_poly.pdbx_seq_one_letter_code
_entity_poly.pdbx_strand_id
1 'polypeptide(L)' 'VLNFLREQPKATQKEIAVHIGKSERTVKSLTVKLVEKGIIERKNGKRNGFWEIKKMV' A
#
# COMPACT_ATOMS: atom_id res chain seq x y z
N VAL A 1 -5.14 -4.24 4.86
CA VAL A 1 -4.23 -3.65 3.87
C VAL A 1 -2.81 -4.15 4.05
N LEU A 2 -2.30 -4.17 5.27
CA LEU A 2 -0.94 -4.63 5.51
C LEU A 2 -0.75 -6.10 5.13
N ASN A 3 -1.70 -6.95 5.48
CA ASN A 3 -1.60 -8.36 5.11
C ASN A 3 -1.58 -8.55 3.60
N PHE A 4 -2.42 -7.80 2.90
CA PHE A 4 -2.45 -7.85 1.45
C PHE A 4 -1.12 -7.38 0.85
N LEU A 5 -0.56 -6.30 1.38
CA LEU A 5 0.71 -5.77 0.90
C LEU A 5 1.88 -6.71 1.19
N ARG A 6 1.82 -7.44 2.29
CA ARG A 6 2.85 -8.44 2.60
C ARG A 6 2.87 -9.56 1.57
N GLU A 7 1.70 -9.99 1.13
CA GLU A 7 1.58 -11.04 0.14
C GLU A 7 1.78 -10.53 -1.28
N GLN A 8 1.34 -9.30 -1.53
CA GLN A 8 1.39 -8.68 -2.86
C GLN A 8 2.04 -7.31 -2.78
N PRO A 9 3.36 -7.26 -2.55
CA PRO A 9 4.03 -5.96 -2.39
C PRO A 9 3.99 -5.10 -3.66
N LYS A 10 3.78 -5.71 -4.80
CA LYS A 10 3.69 -4.98 -6.07
C LYS A 10 2.27 -4.52 -6.40
N ALA A 11 1.32 -4.74 -5.51
CA ALA A 11 -0.06 -4.34 -5.76
C ALA A 11 -0.18 -2.83 -5.94
N THR A 12 -1.00 -2.43 -6.91
CA THR A 12 -1.30 -1.02 -7.13
C THR A 12 -2.39 -0.58 -6.17
N GLN A 13 -2.59 0.73 -6.07
CA GLN A 13 -3.69 1.26 -5.27
C GLN A 13 -5.04 0.72 -5.76
N LYS A 14 -5.17 0.58 -7.07
CA LYS A 14 -6.40 0.03 -7.65
C LYS A 14 -6.63 -1.40 -7.18
N GLU A 15 -5.59 -2.23 -7.18
CA GLU A 15 -5.71 -3.60 -6.72
C GLU A 15 -6.05 -3.67 -5.23
N ILE A 16 -5.45 -2.80 -4.44
CA ILE A 16 -5.76 -2.73 -3.02
C ILE A 16 -7.23 -2.33 -2.83
N ALA A 17 -7.68 -1.34 -3.60
CA ALA A 17 -9.07 -0.88 -3.52
C ALA A 17 -10.05 -2.00 -3.80
N VAL A 18 -9.79 -2.79 -4.82
CA VAL A 18 -10.63 -3.94 -5.15
C VAL A 18 -10.62 -4.95 -4.00
N HIS A 19 -9.45 -5.22 -3.44
CA HIS A 19 -9.32 -6.19 -2.37
C HIS A 19 -10.12 -5.81 -1.12
N ILE A 20 -10.06 -4.54 -0.74
CA ILE A 20 -10.74 -4.10 0.49
C ILE A 20 -12.16 -3.59 0.22
N GLY A 21 -12.57 -3.51 -1.04
CA GLY A 21 -13.91 -3.05 -1.40
C GLY A 21 -14.12 -1.56 -1.20
N LYS A 22 -13.05 -0.77 -1.33
CA LYS A 22 -13.13 0.69 -1.18
C LYS A 22 -12.66 1.38 -2.46
N SER A 23 -12.85 2.69 -2.51
CA SER A 23 -12.39 3.47 -3.66
C SER A 23 -10.88 3.68 -3.61
N GLU A 24 -10.28 4.01 -4.77
CA GLU A 24 -8.87 4.33 -4.81
C GLU A 24 -8.52 5.55 -3.96
N ARG A 25 -9.44 6.50 -3.85
CA ARG A 25 -9.24 7.67 -3.00
C ARG A 25 -9.05 7.25 -1.55
N THR A 26 -9.89 6.33 -1.07
CA THR A 26 -9.79 5.81 0.29
C THR A 26 -8.45 5.08 0.49
N VAL A 27 -8.05 4.27 -0.48
CA VAL A 27 -6.79 3.55 -0.43
C VAL A 27 -5.63 4.53 -0.37
N LYS A 28 -5.67 5.58 -1.17
CA LYS A 28 -4.62 6.59 -1.16
C LYS A 28 -4.47 7.21 0.22
N SER A 29 -5.58 7.57 0.85
CA SER A 29 -5.55 8.12 2.20
C SER A 29 -4.95 7.13 3.20
N LEU A 30 -5.35 5.87 3.12
CA LEU A 30 -4.84 4.84 4.01
C LEU A 30 -3.34 4.63 3.84
N THR A 31 -2.88 4.53 2.59
CA THR A 31 -1.47 4.30 2.33
C THR A 31 -0.62 5.50 2.74
N VAL A 32 -1.11 6.71 2.54
CA VAL A 32 -0.39 7.91 2.97
C VAL A 32 -0.21 7.89 4.49
N LYS A 33 -1.24 7.53 5.23
CA LYS A 33 -1.13 7.43 6.68
C LYS A 33 -0.11 6.39 7.11
N LEU A 34 -0.09 5.25 6.45
CA LEU A 34 0.87 4.20 6.76
C LEU A 34 2.30 4.64 6.46
N VAL A 35 2.49 5.37 5.36
CA VAL A 35 3.80 5.92 5.02
C VAL A 35 4.25 6.95 6.06
N GLU A 36 3.35 7.83 6.47
CA GLU A 36 3.66 8.84 7.48
C GLU A 36 4.07 8.22 8.81
N LYS A 37 3.46 7.09 9.16
CA LYS A 37 3.81 6.39 10.40
C LYS A 37 5.07 5.55 10.26
N GLY A 38 5.65 5.49 9.06
CA GLY A 38 6.84 4.69 8.83
C GLY A 38 6.59 3.19 8.80
N ILE A 39 5.36 2.78 8.60
CA ILE A 39 4.99 1.36 8.56
C ILE A 39 5.30 0.75 7.20
N ILE A 40 5.05 1.50 6.13
CA ILE A 40 5.36 1.06 4.78
C ILE A 40 6.11 2.16 4.05
N GLU A 41 6.76 1.80 2.95
CA GLU A 41 7.44 2.75 2.10
C GLU A 41 7.27 2.34 0.65
N ARG A 42 7.05 3.31 -0.23
CA ARG A 42 6.96 3.06 -1.64
C ARG A 42 8.35 3.12 -2.28
N LYS A 43 8.76 2.03 -2.89
CA LYS A 43 10.04 1.95 -3.57
C LYS A 43 9.86 1.98 -5.07
N ASN A 44 10.86 2.51 -5.80
CA ASN A 44 10.89 2.59 -7.26
C ASN A 44 9.70 3.27 -7.92
N GLY A 45 9.00 4.04 -7.20
CA GLY A 45 7.99 5.03 -7.54
C GLY A 45 7.05 4.85 -8.72
N LYS A 46 7.49 4.79 -9.94
CA LYS A 46 6.58 5.08 -11.05
C LYS A 46 5.91 3.89 -11.71
N ARG A 47 6.66 2.94 -12.24
CA ARG A 47 6.07 1.83 -12.99
C ARG A 47 6.15 0.50 -12.26
N ASN A 48 7.34 0.18 -11.78
CA ASN A 48 7.59 -1.09 -11.11
C ASN A 48 7.68 -0.89 -9.61
N GLY A 49 6.95 0.11 -9.10
CA GLY A 49 6.95 0.38 -7.69
C GLY A 49 6.39 -0.76 -6.88
N PHE A 50 6.86 -0.88 -5.66
CA PHE A 50 6.33 -1.85 -4.73
C PHE A 50 6.30 -1.25 -3.34
N TRP A 51 5.52 -1.87 -2.46
CA TRP A 51 5.40 -1.43 -1.09
C TRP A 51 6.33 -2.25 -0.21
N GLU A 52 7.22 -1.58 0.48
CA GLU A 52 8.08 -2.23 1.46
C GLU A 52 7.48 -2.05 2.84
N ILE A 53 7.24 -3.15 3.53
CA ILE A 53 6.71 -3.10 4.89
C ILE A 53 7.90 -3.00 5.83
N LYS A 54 8.01 -1.84 6.48
CA LYS A 54 9.14 -1.57 7.37
C LYS A 54 8.87 -1.94 8.81
N LYS A 55 7.61 -1.85 9.21
CA LYS A 55 7.25 -2.06 10.60
C LYS A 55 6.02 -2.95 10.69
N MET A 56 6.12 -3.99 11.45
CA MET A 56 5.01 -4.87 11.73
C MET A 56 4.20 -4.31 12.87
N VAL A 57 2.91 -4.18 12.66
CA VAL A 57 2.02 -3.69 13.70
C VAL A 57 1.23 -4.84 14.27
#